data_9d818bdefcbbf5d892cb5a015d3a3bcb
#
_entry.id   9d818bdefcbbf5d892cb5a015d3a3bcb
#
_cell.length_a   1.000
_cell.length_b   1.000
_cell.length_c   1.000
_cell.angle_alpha   90.00
_cell.angle_beta   90.00
_cell.angle_gamma   90.00
#
_symmetry.space_group_name_H-M   'P 1'
#
loop_
_entity.id
_entity.type
_entity.pdbx_description
1 polymer ?
#
loop_
_entity_poly.entity_id
_entity_poly.type
_entity_poly.pdbx_seq_one_letter_code
_entity_poly.pdbx_strand_id
1 'polypeptide(L)'
;PQNSCRSDILTFAAGHYQIAPDYPWMSLPGYAVLRHSDTKKWFAVIMDVPRDRLGLPGNDLVDILNLKCDPALSGSLRLRPGFLPAYHMHRGNWITILLDGTVDRETLFSLLEMSYDLTASRRKARAAGPAGNREWLVPANPKYYDIEKAFSENEVIRWKQSSNIAVGDTVFMYVAAPVSAILYKCRAVEVDIPYRYDGGKVHMTRVMQIKRLQTYDRQRFRLERLKEYGVYAVRGPRSVPN
;
A
#
# COMPACT_ATOMS: atom_id res chain seq x y z
N PRO A 1 -17.14 20.47 6.44
CA PRO A 1 -16.12 19.96 5.52
C PRO A 1 -15.18 18.93 6.14
N GLN A 2 -14.95 18.97 7.48
CA GLN A 2 -14.08 18.00 8.18
C GLN A 2 -14.58 16.55 8.18
N ASN A 3 -15.90 16.34 8.09
CA ASN A 3 -16.52 15.00 8.11
C ASN A 3 -16.35 14.19 6.80
N SER A 4 -15.88 14.77 5.71
CA SER A 4 -15.83 14.06 4.42
C SER A 4 -14.75 12.97 4.39
N CYS A 5 -13.52 13.25 4.83
CA CYS A 5 -12.42 12.27 4.76
C CYS A 5 -12.67 11.04 5.65
N ARG A 6 -13.23 11.23 6.85
CA ARG A 6 -13.63 10.13 7.74
C ARG A 6 -14.71 9.27 7.11
N SER A 7 -15.77 9.90 6.62
CA SER A 7 -16.88 9.20 5.94
C SER A 7 -16.39 8.45 4.71
N ASP A 8 -15.47 9.03 3.93
CA ASP A 8 -14.88 8.42 2.77
C ASP A 8 -14.11 7.14 3.12
N ILE A 9 -13.30 7.17 4.20
CA ILE A 9 -12.56 5.99 4.68
C ILE A 9 -13.53 4.88 5.10
N LEU A 10 -14.58 5.22 5.84
CA LEU A 10 -15.57 4.25 6.31
C LEU A 10 -16.36 3.65 5.14
N THR A 11 -16.77 4.47 4.18
CA THR A 11 -17.47 4.05 2.96
C THR A 11 -16.58 3.15 2.10
N PHE A 12 -15.33 3.53 1.92
CA PHE A 12 -14.35 2.71 1.19
C PHE A 12 -14.16 1.35 1.86
N ALA A 13 -13.97 1.32 3.19
CA ALA A 13 -13.79 0.08 3.92
C ALA A 13 -15.02 -0.84 3.86
N ALA A 14 -16.22 -0.25 3.97
CA ALA A 14 -17.48 -1.02 3.86
C ALA A 14 -17.67 -1.62 2.46
N GLY A 15 -17.42 -0.85 1.40
CA GLY A 15 -17.57 -1.31 0.03
C GLY A 15 -16.48 -2.27 -0.41
N HIS A 16 -15.22 -2.02 0.00
CA HIS A 16 -14.06 -2.77 -0.49
C HIS A 16 -13.77 -4.04 0.32
N TYR A 17 -13.94 -3.98 1.65
CA TYR A 17 -13.66 -5.10 2.55
C TYR A 17 -14.91 -5.75 3.14
N GLN A 18 -16.10 -5.20 2.89
CA GLN A 18 -17.38 -5.65 3.44
C GLN A 18 -17.37 -5.74 4.97
N ILE A 19 -16.77 -4.73 5.60
CA ILE A 19 -16.66 -4.63 7.06
C ILE A 19 -17.35 -3.37 7.56
N ALA A 20 -17.89 -3.44 8.79
CA ALA A 20 -18.37 -2.31 9.54
C ALA A 20 -17.30 -1.87 10.56
N PRO A 21 -17.22 -0.57 10.91
CA PRO A 21 -16.37 -0.11 12.00
C PRO A 21 -16.86 -0.67 13.34
N ASP A 22 -15.91 -0.95 14.23
CA ASP A 22 -16.15 -1.31 15.63
C ASP A 22 -15.83 -0.13 16.52
N TYR A 23 -16.63 0.10 17.58
CA TYR A 23 -16.49 1.21 18.54
C TYR A 23 -16.27 0.64 19.95
N PRO A 24 -15.07 0.14 20.27
CA PRO A 24 -14.85 -0.65 21.47
C PRO A 24 -14.83 0.18 22.76
N TRP A 25 -14.77 1.50 22.66
CA TRP A 25 -14.65 2.39 23.83
C TRP A 25 -15.90 3.25 24.02
N MET A 26 -16.71 2.94 25.00
CA MET A 26 -17.92 3.73 25.32
C MET A 26 -17.63 5.18 25.70
N SER A 27 -16.48 5.45 26.34
CA SER A 27 -16.03 6.80 26.73
C SER A 27 -15.44 7.60 25.56
N LEU A 28 -15.19 6.98 24.40
CA LEU A 28 -14.57 7.58 23.23
C LEU A 28 -15.41 7.21 21.98
N PRO A 29 -16.64 7.72 21.86
CA PRO A 29 -17.57 7.32 20.79
C PRO A 29 -17.10 7.73 19.38
N GLY A 30 -16.16 8.66 19.29
CA GLY A 30 -15.51 9.05 18.03
C GLY A 30 -14.41 8.08 17.56
N TYR A 31 -14.02 7.10 18.36
CA TYR A 31 -12.94 6.16 18.01
C TYR A 31 -13.47 4.94 17.29
N ALA A 32 -13.19 4.82 16.00
CA ALA A 32 -13.60 3.71 15.15
C ALA A 32 -12.43 2.80 14.80
N VAL A 33 -12.58 1.50 14.98
CA VAL A 33 -11.57 0.50 14.65
C VAL A 33 -12.03 -0.32 13.45
N LEU A 34 -11.17 -0.45 12.45
CA LEU A 34 -11.39 -1.35 11.33
C LEU A 34 -10.58 -2.62 11.53
N ARG A 35 -11.27 -3.76 11.53
CA ARG A 35 -10.69 -5.08 11.81
C ARG A 35 -10.88 -6.02 10.64
N HIS A 36 -9.92 -6.93 10.48
CA HIS A 36 -10.11 -8.08 9.61
C HIS A 36 -11.26 -8.95 10.12
N SER A 37 -12.13 -9.39 9.20
CA SER A 37 -13.30 -10.23 9.55
C SER A 37 -12.91 -11.59 10.14
N ASP A 38 -11.78 -12.16 9.71
CA ASP A 38 -11.26 -13.47 10.10
C ASP A 38 -10.41 -13.43 11.38
N THR A 39 -9.38 -12.60 11.42
CA THR A 39 -8.41 -12.58 12.53
C THR A 39 -8.76 -11.61 13.64
N LYS A 40 -9.72 -10.70 13.41
CA LYS A 40 -10.05 -9.57 14.29
C LYS A 40 -8.87 -8.59 14.53
N LYS A 41 -7.77 -8.75 13.81
CA LYS A 41 -6.63 -7.82 13.87
C LYS A 41 -7.05 -6.45 13.35
N TRP A 42 -6.54 -5.42 14.00
CA TRP A 42 -6.72 -4.03 13.60
C TRP A 42 -5.84 -3.72 12.39
N PHE A 43 -6.39 -3.06 11.39
CA PHE A 43 -5.62 -2.50 10.30
C PHE A 43 -5.78 -1.00 10.16
N ALA A 44 -6.81 -0.40 10.78
CA ALA A 44 -6.98 1.03 10.85
C ALA A 44 -7.72 1.44 12.12
N VAL A 45 -7.37 2.62 12.65
CA VAL A 45 -8.08 3.25 13.77
C VAL A 45 -8.29 4.72 13.42
N ILE A 46 -9.55 5.15 13.43
CA ILE A 46 -9.93 6.56 13.27
C ILE A 46 -10.24 7.12 14.64
N MET A 47 -9.70 8.28 14.97
CA MET A 47 -9.89 8.96 16.24
C MET A 47 -10.12 10.44 16.01
N ASP A 48 -10.95 11.06 16.84
CA ASP A 48 -11.08 12.50 16.99
C ASP A 48 -10.19 12.94 18.17
N VAL A 49 -9.16 13.73 17.90
CA VAL A 49 -8.11 14.09 18.88
C VAL A 49 -7.91 15.59 18.89
N PRO A 50 -7.75 16.22 20.09
CA PRO A 50 -7.36 17.63 20.16
C PRO A 50 -6.00 17.87 19.48
N ARG A 51 -5.90 18.94 18.70
CA ARG A 51 -4.70 19.26 17.89
C ARG A 51 -3.45 19.40 18.75
N ASP A 52 -3.57 19.98 19.93
CA ASP A 52 -2.47 20.14 20.90
C ASP A 52 -1.86 18.80 21.34
N ARG A 53 -2.68 17.73 21.43
CA ARG A 53 -2.21 16.38 21.74
C ARG A 53 -1.34 15.78 20.64
N LEU A 54 -1.45 16.31 19.44
CA LEU A 54 -0.65 15.92 18.27
C LEU A 54 0.57 16.83 18.06
N GLY A 55 0.78 17.81 18.95
CA GLY A 55 1.83 18.83 18.78
C GLY A 55 1.52 19.87 17.71
N LEU A 56 0.24 20.01 17.34
CA LEU A 56 -0.24 20.97 16.35
C LEU A 56 -0.83 22.21 17.02
N PRO A 57 -0.82 23.38 16.36
CA PRO A 57 -1.46 24.59 16.88
C PRO A 57 -2.98 24.42 17.05
N GLY A 58 -3.54 25.02 18.11
CA GLY A 58 -4.96 24.98 18.44
C GLY A 58 -5.32 23.78 19.32
N ASN A 59 -6.56 23.81 19.84
CA ASN A 59 -7.13 22.77 20.69
C ASN A 59 -8.41 22.14 20.11
N ASP A 60 -8.76 22.52 18.86
CA ASP A 60 -9.89 21.94 18.16
C ASP A 60 -9.67 20.44 17.92
N LEU A 61 -10.76 19.68 17.85
CA LEU A 61 -10.71 18.29 17.47
C LEU A 61 -10.37 18.16 15.98
N VAL A 62 -9.48 17.24 15.67
CA VAL A 62 -9.17 16.82 14.29
C VAL A 62 -9.28 15.31 14.19
N ASP A 63 -9.92 14.84 13.12
CA ASP A 63 -9.94 13.41 12.82
C ASP A 63 -8.55 12.97 12.36
N ILE A 64 -8.09 11.83 12.88
CA ILE A 64 -6.85 11.18 12.48
C ILE A 64 -7.09 9.73 12.10
N LEU A 65 -6.23 9.21 11.26
CA LEU A 65 -6.21 7.81 10.83
C LEU A 65 -4.87 7.19 11.20
N ASN A 66 -4.89 6.19 12.06
CA ASN A 66 -3.72 5.35 12.34
C ASN A 66 -3.72 4.13 11.43
N LEU A 67 -2.62 3.91 10.74
CA LEU A 67 -2.42 2.79 9.82
C LEU A 67 -1.12 2.05 10.11
N LYS A 68 -1.12 0.75 9.89
CA LYS A 68 0.11 -0.03 9.84
C LYS A 68 0.92 0.36 8.60
N CYS A 69 2.20 0.56 8.78
CA CYS A 69 3.09 1.04 7.73
C CYS A 69 4.43 0.31 7.79
N ASP A 70 5.04 0.09 6.64
CA ASP A 70 6.43 -0.37 6.58
C ASP A 70 7.34 0.69 7.22
N PRO A 71 8.26 0.31 8.13
CA PRO A 71 9.16 1.26 8.81
C PRO A 71 9.96 2.16 7.85
N ALA A 72 10.40 1.61 6.71
CA ALA A 72 11.14 2.37 5.70
C ALA A 72 10.26 3.45 5.05
N LEU A 73 9.00 3.13 4.77
CA LEU A 73 8.04 4.08 4.22
C LEU A 73 7.59 5.12 5.27
N SER A 74 7.40 4.70 6.52
CA SER A 74 7.00 5.59 7.61
C SER A 74 7.96 6.77 7.78
N GLY A 75 9.27 6.53 7.68
CA GLY A 75 10.30 7.58 7.76
C GLY A 75 10.14 8.65 6.67
N SER A 76 9.91 8.24 5.43
CA SER A 76 9.74 9.18 4.31
C SER A 76 8.38 9.90 4.34
N LEU A 77 7.33 9.23 4.77
CA LEU A 77 6.00 9.84 4.87
C LEU A 77 5.94 10.94 5.93
N ARG A 78 6.60 10.76 7.08
CA ARG A 78 6.63 11.77 8.15
C ARG A 78 7.31 13.09 7.77
N LEU A 79 8.04 13.12 6.67
CA LEU A 79 8.59 14.36 6.11
C LEU A 79 7.57 15.15 5.27
N ARG A 80 6.37 14.61 5.07
CA ARG A 80 5.32 15.22 4.27
C ARG A 80 4.23 15.83 5.18
N PRO A 81 3.60 16.94 4.77
CA PRO A 81 2.46 17.51 5.51
C PRO A 81 1.36 16.47 5.72
N GLY A 82 0.70 16.51 6.87
CA GLY A 82 -0.41 15.62 7.21
C GLY A 82 -0.01 14.25 7.75
N PHE A 83 1.29 13.94 7.85
CA PHE A 83 1.80 12.68 8.39
C PHE A 83 2.53 12.92 9.72
N LEU A 84 2.14 12.22 10.76
CA LEU A 84 2.64 12.36 12.12
C LEU A 84 3.19 11.02 12.65
N PRO A 85 4.04 11.05 13.69
CA PRO A 85 4.36 9.85 14.45
C PRO A 85 3.09 9.19 14.98
N ALA A 86 3.10 7.87 15.10
CA ALA A 86 1.94 7.11 15.54
C ALA A 86 1.42 7.57 16.90
N TYR A 87 0.17 7.99 16.94
CA TYR A 87 -0.53 8.43 18.15
C TYR A 87 -1.13 7.21 18.86
N HIS A 88 -0.72 6.97 20.11
CA HIS A 88 -1.12 5.81 20.93
C HIS A 88 -0.88 4.42 20.28
N MET A 89 -0.04 4.34 19.25
CA MET A 89 0.31 3.09 18.57
C MET A 89 1.82 2.90 18.59
N HIS A 90 2.29 1.70 18.27
CA HIS A 90 3.73 1.40 18.21
C HIS A 90 4.41 2.19 17.08
N ARG A 91 5.32 3.10 17.43
CA ARG A 91 5.95 4.06 16.50
C ARG A 91 6.80 3.44 15.38
N GLY A 92 7.23 2.19 15.55
CA GLY A 92 8.09 1.52 14.57
C GLY A 92 7.38 1.06 13.30
N ASN A 93 6.07 0.80 13.37
CA ASN A 93 5.32 0.20 12.27
C ASN A 93 3.87 0.71 12.13
N TRP A 94 3.56 1.84 12.76
CA TRP A 94 2.31 2.58 12.59
C TRP A 94 2.61 4.04 12.29
N ILE A 95 1.70 4.69 11.58
CA ILE A 95 1.76 6.11 11.25
C ILE A 95 0.39 6.75 11.49
N THR A 96 0.40 8.01 11.87
CA THR A 96 -0.81 8.83 12.00
C THR A 96 -0.95 9.77 10.82
N ILE A 97 -2.15 9.88 10.27
CA ILE A 97 -2.48 10.73 9.13
C ILE A 97 -3.60 11.67 9.52
N LEU A 98 -3.46 12.96 9.24
CA LEU A 98 -4.53 13.94 9.44
C LEU A 98 -5.63 13.74 8.39
N LEU A 99 -6.87 13.72 8.82
CA LEU A 99 -8.06 13.65 7.96
C LEU A 99 -8.70 15.05 7.74
N ASP A 100 -7.89 16.09 7.73
CA ASP A 100 -8.31 17.48 7.56
C ASP A 100 -8.24 18.00 6.12
N GLY A 101 -7.96 17.11 5.17
CA GLY A 101 -7.82 17.44 3.75
C GLY A 101 -6.38 17.72 3.31
N THR A 102 -5.41 17.74 4.23
CA THR A 102 -3.98 17.91 3.90
C THR A 102 -3.44 16.75 3.05
N VAL A 103 -3.95 15.54 3.29
CA VAL A 103 -3.59 14.35 2.51
C VAL A 103 -4.73 14.01 1.57
N ASP A 104 -4.41 13.83 0.29
CA ASP A 104 -5.39 13.52 -0.74
C ASP A 104 -6.04 12.13 -0.53
N ARG A 105 -7.28 11.99 -1.02
CA ARG A 105 -8.09 10.78 -0.86
C ARG A 105 -7.43 9.53 -1.46
N GLU A 106 -6.77 9.65 -2.60
CA GLU A 106 -6.11 8.52 -3.27
C GLU A 106 -4.94 8.00 -2.43
N THR A 107 -4.19 8.91 -1.83
CA THR A 107 -3.12 8.56 -0.88
C THR A 107 -3.69 7.87 0.35
N LEU A 108 -4.79 8.36 0.93
CA LEU A 108 -5.45 7.74 2.09
C LEU A 108 -5.89 6.32 1.78
N PHE A 109 -6.57 6.08 0.66
CA PHE A 109 -7.04 4.75 0.26
C PHE A 109 -5.89 3.79 -0.03
N SER A 110 -4.85 4.24 -0.72
CA SER A 110 -3.66 3.43 -1.00
C SER A 110 -2.95 2.98 0.27
N LEU A 111 -2.84 3.87 1.28
CA LEU A 111 -2.22 3.54 2.56
C LEU A 111 -3.12 2.64 3.41
N LEU A 112 -4.45 2.81 3.34
CA LEU A 112 -5.40 1.93 4.00
C LEU A 112 -5.31 0.48 3.45
N GLU A 113 -5.24 0.33 2.14
CA GLU A 113 -5.04 -0.97 1.48
C GLU A 113 -3.71 -1.61 1.90
N MET A 114 -2.63 -0.83 1.92
CA MET A 114 -1.34 -1.32 2.41
C MET A 114 -1.42 -1.83 3.86
N SER A 115 -2.08 -1.07 4.74
CA SER A 115 -2.27 -1.49 6.13
C SER A 115 -3.10 -2.77 6.25
N TYR A 116 -4.15 -2.89 5.44
CA TYR A 116 -4.95 -4.10 5.36
C TYR A 116 -4.08 -5.31 4.98
N ASP A 117 -3.29 -5.20 3.93
CA ASP A 117 -2.42 -6.28 3.46
C ASP A 117 -1.32 -6.65 4.48
N LEU A 118 -0.68 -5.65 5.11
CA LEU A 118 0.35 -5.86 6.13
C LEU A 118 -0.17 -6.57 7.39
N THR A 119 -1.45 -6.46 7.67
CA THR A 119 -2.08 -7.05 8.86
C THR A 119 -2.88 -8.31 8.56
N ALA A 120 -3.07 -8.66 7.29
CA ALA A 120 -3.78 -9.85 6.85
C ALA A 120 -3.17 -11.13 7.43
N SER A 121 -4.00 -12.13 7.65
CA SER A 121 -3.52 -13.43 8.12
C SER A 121 -2.63 -14.09 7.06
N ARG A 122 -1.58 -14.77 7.51
CA ARG A 122 -0.79 -15.65 6.62
C ARG A 122 -1.67 -16.66 5.87
N ARG A 123 -2.86 -16.95 6.38
CA ARG A 123 -3.84 -17.85 5.78
C ARG A 123 -4.59 -17.19 4.61
N LYS A 124 -4.92 -15.88 4.69
CA LYS A 124 -5.44 -15.10 3.53
C LYS A 124 -4.35 -14.89 2.48
N ALA A 125 -3.13 -14.63 2.90
CA ALA A 125 -1.97 -14.61 1.99
C ALA A 125 -1.73 -15.98 1.31
N ARG A 126 -2.14 -17.09 1.95
CA ARG A 126 -2.11 -18.47 1.39
C ARG A 126 -3.40 -18.87 0.66
N ALA A 127 -4.56 -18.28 0.99
CA ALA A 127 -5.86 -18.62 0.40
C ALA A 127 -6.11 -17.89 -0.93
N ALA A 128 -5.28 -16.94 -1.31
CA ALA A 128 -5.25 -16.37 -2.66
C ALA A 128 -4.57 -17.34 -3.63
N GLY A 129 -5.21 -18.47 -3.91
CA GLY A 129 -4.75 -19.49 -4.85
C GLY A 129 -3.56 -20.35 -4.39
N PRO A 130 -3.33 -21.51 -5.04
CA PRO A 130 -2.12 -22.29 -4.84
C PRO A 130 -0.88 -21.44 -5.16
N ALA A 131 0.23 -21.67 -4.44
CA ALA A 131 1.51 -21.02 -4.72
C ALA A 131 1.83 -21.15 -6.22
N GLY A 132 2.08 -20.02 -6.89
CA GLY A 132 2.31 -19.99 -8.33
C GLY A 132 1.14 -19.49 -9.20
N ASN A 133 -0.01 -19.12 -8.58
CA ASN A 133 -1.17 -18.59 -9.32
C ASN A 133 -1.65 -17.23 -8.81
N ARG A 134 -0.89 -16.54 -7.96
CA ARG A 134 -1.26 -15.21 -7.50
C ARG A 134 -0.90 -14.17 -8.55
N GLU A 135 -1.65 -13.08 -8.53
CA GLU A 135 -1.39 -11.92 -9.35
C GLU A 135 -0.95 -10.73 -8.49
N TRP A 136 0.17 -10.15 -8.86
CA TRP A 136 0.80 -9.04 -8.17
C TRP A 136 0.93 -7.83 -9.07
N LEU A 137 0.72 -6.66 -8.51
CA LEU A 137 1.01 -5.38 -9.14
C LEU A 137 2.25 -4.78 -8.47
N VAL A 138 3.32 -4.59 -9.23
CA VAL A 138 4.63 -4.16 -8.72
C VAL A 138 5.07 -2.89 -9.42
N PRO A 139 5.40 -1.81 -8.66
CA PRO A 139 5.84 -0.57 -9.26
C PRO A 139 7.29 -0.64 -9.74
N ALA A 140 7.53 -0.04 -10.91
CA ALA A 140 8.83 0.27 -11.46
C ALA A 140 8.97 1.80 -11.61
N ASN A 141 9.97 2.37 -10.96
CA ASN A 141 10.23 3.80 -11.08
C ASN A 141 11.38 4.04 -12.07
N PRO A 142 11.12 4.68 -13.23
CA PRO A 142 12.13 4.93 -14.27
C PRO A 142 13.33 5.76 -13.79
N LYS A 143 13.15 6.54 -12.72
CA LYS A 143 14.26 7.33 -12.13
C LYS A 143 15.37 6.48 -11.52
N TYR A 144 15.04 5.24 -11.11
CA TYR A 144 15.99 4.36 -10.43
C TYR A 144 16.38 3.15 -11.26
N TYR A 145 15.54 2.74 -12.20
CA TYR A 145 15.77 1.57 -13.05
C TYR A 145 14.97 1.65 -14.35
N ASP A 146 15.67 1.61 -15.47
CA ASP A 146 15.08 1.59 -16.79
C ASP A 146 14.64 0.17 -17.16
N ILE A 147 13.40 -0.16 -16.77
CA ILE A 147 12.82 -1.49 -17.02
C ILE A 147 12.56 -1.73 -18.50
N GLU A 148 12.27 -0.68 -19.27
CA GLU A 148 12.01 -0.79 -20.72
C GLU A 148 13.28 -1.22 -21.45
N LYS A 149 14.41 -0.57 -21.12
CA LYS A 149 15.72 -0.96 -21.66
C LYS A 149 16.09 -2.38 -21.22
N ALA A 150 15.93 -2.70 -19.94
CA ALA A 150 16.24 -4.03 -19.42
C ALA A 150 15.48 -5.13 -20.15
N PHE A 151 14.18 -4.94 -20.42
CA PHE A 151 13.36 -5.90 -21.15
C PHE A 151 13.54 -5.84 -22.68
N SER A 152 14.15 -4.80 -23.23
CA SER A 152 14.56 -4.80 -24.64
C SER A 152 15.75 -5.70 -24.89
N GLU A 153 16.62 -5.84 -23.91
CA GLU A 153 17.86 -6.61 -23.98
C GLU A 153 17.72 -8.04 -23.45
N ASN A 154 16.78 -8.28 -22.51
CA ASN A 154 16.65 -9.55 -21.79
C ASN A 154 15.17 -9.94 -21.62
N GLU A 155 14.87 -11.23 -21.74
CA GLU A 155 13.53 -11.77 -21.40
C GLU A 155 13.33 -11.93 -19.88
N VAL A 156 14.41 -12.15 -19.14
CA VAL A 156 14.41 -12.35 -17.69
C VAL A 156 15.29 -11.29 -17.05
N ILE A 157 14.73 -10.58 -16.06
CA ILE A 157 15.47 -9.56 -15.32
C ILE A 157 15.38 -9.82 -13.82
N ARG A 158 16.37 -9.30 -13.09
CA ARG A 158 16.33 -9.27 -11.62
C ARG A 158 15.53 -8.05 -11.15
N TRP A 159 14.69 -8.28 -10.14
CA TRP A 159 13.87 -7.24 -9.55
C TRP A 159 13.87 -7.31 -8.03
N LYS A 160 13.81 -6.15 -7.37
CA LYS A 160 13.68 -6.09 -5.90
C LYS A 160 12.44 -6.87 -5.45
N GLN A 161 12.63 -7.78 -4.50
CA GLN A 161 11.53 -8.50 -3.88
C GLN A 161 11.25 -7.94 -2.49
N SER A 162 10.14 -7.24 -2.33
CA SER A 162 9.68 -6.66 -1.06
C SER A 162 8.37 -7.26 -0.54
N SER A 163 7.90 -8.35 -1.18
CA SER A 163 6.67 -9.05 -0.84
C SER A 163 6.83 -10.56 -0.96
N ASN A 164 5.82 -11.32 -0.52
CA ASN A 164 5.83 -12.79 -0.53
C ASN A 164 5.38 -13.36 -1.89
N ILE A 165 5.98 -12.87 -2.97
CA ILE A 165 5.83 -13.42 -4.32
C ILE A 165 6.47 -14.80 -4.34
N ALA A 166 5.77 -15.78 -4.91
CA ALA A 166 6.23 -17.16 -5.07
C ALA A 166 6.59 -17.46 -6.53
N VAL A 167 7.40 -18.48 -6.76
CA VAL A 167 7.67 -19.00 -8.10
C VAL A 167 6.36 -19.39 -8.78
N GLY A 168 6.18 -18.95 -10.04
CA GLY A 168 4.95 -19.15 -10.81
C GLY A 168 3.90 -18.04 -10.67
N ASP A 169 4.02 -17.14 -9.69
CA ASP A 169 3.12 -16.00 -9.57
C ASP A 169 3.22 -15.08 -10.79
N THR A 170 2.08 -14.48 -11.17
CA THR A 170 2.03 -13.45 -12.20
C THR A 170 2.38 -12.10 -11.60
N VAL A 171 3.25 -11.35 -12.25
CA VAL A 171 3.71 -10.02 -11.81
C VAL A 171 3.43 -9.01 -12.91
N PHE A 172 2.49 -8.10 -12.65
CA PHE A 172 2.23 -6.96 -13.51
C PHE A 172 3.14 -5.80 -13.12
N MET A 173 3.97 -5.33 -14.04
CA MET A 173 4.90 -4.23 -13.80
C MET A 173 4.24 -2.90 -14.18
N TYR A 174 3.94 -2.11 -13.16
CA TYR A 174 3.43 -0.75 -13.31
C TYR A 174 4.61 0.22 -13.39
N VAL A 175 4.79 0.83 -14.54
CA VAL A 175 5.82 1.85 -14.74
C VAL A 175 5.27 3.21 -14.30
N ALA A 176 5.94 3.82 -13.31
CA ALA A 176 5.54 5.09 -12.73
C ALA A 176 5.68 6.26 -13.73
N ALA A 177 5.34 7.47 -13.28
CA ALA A 177 5.43 8.67 -14.12
C ALA A 177 6.80 8.81 -14.81
N PRO A 178 6.83 9.24 -16.07
CA PRO A 178 5.75 9.83 -16.86
C PRO A 178 4.80 8.83 -17.54
N VAL A 179 5.10 7.54 -17.52
CA VAL A 179 4.31 6.50 -18.21
C VAL A 179 2.97 6.25 -17.50
N SER A 180 2.99 6.04 -16.19
CA SER A 180 1.81 5.82 -15.33
C SER A 180 0.86 4.71 -15.84
N ALA A 181 1.41 3.56 -16.23
CA ALA A 181 0.66 2.44 -16.78
C ALA A 181 1.32 1.07 -16.48
N ILE A 182 0.53 -0.01 -16.54
CA ILE A 182 1.09 -1.36 -16.58
C ILE A 182 1.61 -1.61 -18.01
N LEU A 183 2.91 -1.89 -18.12
CA LEU A 183 3.55 -2.20 -19.40
C LEU A 183 3.85 -3.67 -19.60
N TYR A 184 4.07 -4.43 -18.54
CA TYR A 184 4.51 -5.82 -18.66
C TYR A 184 3.70 -6.77 -17.79
N LYS A 185 3.35 -7.92 -18.36
CA LYS A 185 2.95 -9.11 -17.64
C LYS A 185 4.15 -10.04 -17.57
N CYS A 186 4.53 -10.41 -16.36
CA CYS A 186 5.68 -11.24 -16.08
C CYS A 186 5.28 -12.47 -15.25
N ARG A 187 6.17 -13.45 -15.19
CA ARG A 187 6.09 -14.57 -14.25
C ARG A 187 7.31 -14.57 -13.35
N ALA A 188 7.12 -14.75 -12.06
CA ALA A 188 8.21 -14.99 -11.14
C ALA A 188 8.80 -16.39 -11.40
N VAL A 189 10.06 -16.46 -11.81
CA VAL A 189 10.74 -17.73 -12.14
C VAL A 189 11.71 -18.17 -11.06
N GLU A 190 12.23 -17.23 -10.29
CA GLU A 190 13.07 -17.48 -9.11
C GLU A 190 12.80 -16.37 -8.07
N VAL A 191 12.76 -16.73 -6.79
CA VAL A 191 12.42 -15.80 -5.70
C VAL A 191 13.36 -16.02 -4.51
N ASP A 192 13.31 -15.06 -3.57
CA ASP A 192 14.08 -15.09 -2.33
C ASP A 192 15.60 -15.23 -2.52
N ILE A 193 16.11 -14.73 -3.67
CA ILE A 193 17.54 -14.72 -3.95
C ILE A 193 18.22 -13.71 -3.02
N PRO A 194 19.16 -14.13 -2.15
CA PRO A 194 19.87 -13.21 -1.27
C PRO A 194 20.61 -12.16 -2.07
N TYR A 195 20.39 -10.90 -1.78
CA TYR A 195 21.04 -9.80 -2.48
C TYR A 195 21.16 -8.60 -1.56
N ARG A 196 22.38 -8.21 -1.22
CA ARG A 196 22.64 -7.06 -0.37
C ARG A 196 23.08 -5.88 -1.21
N TYR A 197 22.22 -4.89 -1.30
CA TYR A 197 22.52 -3.62 -1.93
C TYR A 197 22.06 -2.48 -1.01
N ASP A 198 22.96 -1.54 -0.76
CA ASP A 198 22.72 -0.34 0.02
C ASP A 198 23.17 0.89 -0.79
N GLY A 199 22.23 1.46 -1.54
CA GLY A 199 22.44 2.62 -2.43
C GLY A 199 21.79 3.90 -1.91
N GLY A 200 21.89 4.19 -0.63
CA GLY A 200 21.38 5.41 0.00
C GLY A 200 19.85 5.50 0.09
N LYS A 201 19.16 5.51 -1.04
CA LYS A 201 17.68 5.55 -1.09
C LYS A 201 17.02 4.20 -1.37
N VAL A 202 17.80 3.20 -1.76
CA VAL A 202 17.30 1.86 -2.12
C VAL A 202 18.06 0.82 -1.33
N HIS A 203 17.38 0.18 -0.38
CA HIS A 203 17.89 -0.97 0.35
C HIS A 203 17.26 -2.24 -0.21
N MET A 204 18.07 -3.24 -0.53
CA MET A 204 17.61 -4.54 -0.99
C MET A 204 18.30 -5.65 -0.20
N THR A 205 17.50 -6.57 0.35
CA THR A 205 17.99 -7.76 1.06
C THR A 205 17.78 -9.03 0.25
N ARG A 206 16.86 -8.99 -0.70
CA ARG A 206 16.55 -10.08 -1.62
C ARG A 206 16.01 -9.55 -2.95
N VAL A 207 16.23 -10.32 -3.99
CA VAL A 207 15.69 -10.08 -5.32
C VAL A 207 14.95 -11.32 -5.82
N MET A 208 14.16 -11.13 -6.86
CA MET A 208 13.54 -12.19 -7.64
C MET A 208 13.95 -12.08 -9.10
N GLN A 209 13.81 -13.15 -9.87
CA GLN A 209 13.86 -13.13 -11.32
C GLN A 209 12.45 -13.17 -11.87
N ILE A 210 12.15 -12.23 -12.77
CA ILE A 210 10.88 -12.14 -13.47
C ILE A 210 11.11 -12.30 -14.97
N LYS A 211 10.33 -13.21 -15.58
CA LYS A 211 10.33 -13.45 -17.02
C LYS A 211 9.18 -12.68 -17.66
N ARG A 212 9.47 -11.87 -18.66
CA ARG A 212 8.45 -11.18 -19.45
C ARG A 212 7.62 -12.20 -20.26
N LEU A 213 6.31 -12.16 -20.08
CA LEU A 213 5.35 -12.95 -20.84
C LEU A 213 4.66 -12.12 -21.92
N GLN A 214 4.35 -10.85 -21.62
CA GLN A 214 3.61 -9.96 -22.50
C GLN A 214 4.00 -8.51 -22.26
N THR A 215 4.03 -7.72 -23.32
CA THR A 215 4.15 -6.27 -23.29
C THR A 215 2.81 -5.65 -23.67
N TYR A 216 2.40 -4.62 -22.95
CA TYR A 216 1.17 -3.89 -23.20
C TYR A 216 1.45 -2.51 -23.79
N ASP A 217 0.52 -2.02 -24.61
CA ASP A 217 0.52 -0.64 -25.05
C ASP A 217 0.38 0.32 -23.88
N ARG A 218 1.08 1.47 -23.92
CA ARG A 218 1.10 2.48 -22.84
C ARG A 218 -0.27 3.07 -22.52
N GLN A 219 -1.21 3.04 -23.45
CA GLN A 219 -2.55 3.59 -23.27
C GLN A 219 -3.55 2.58 -22.70
N ARG A 220 -3.20 1.27 -22.76
CA ARG A 220 -4.15 0.20 -22.46
C ARG A 220 -4.52 0.12 -20.98
N PHE A 221 -3.53 0.19 -20.08
CA PHE A 221 -3.71 0.02 -18.62
C PHE A 221 -3.11 1.19 -17.85
N ARG A 222 -3.55 2.41 -18.20
CA ARG A 222 -3.16 3.63 -17.50
C ARG A 222 -3.78 3.67 -16.10
N LEU A 223 -3.17 4.46 -15.21
CA LEU A 223 -3.64 4.61 -13.83
C LEU A 223 -5.10 5.07 -13.77
N GLU A 224 -5.53 5.96 -14.66
CA GLU A 224 -6.92 6.43 -14.73
C GLU A 224 -7.89 5.27 -14.91
N ARG A 225 -7.59 4.33 -15.80
CA ARG A 225 -8.39 3.13 -16.02
C ARG A 225 -8.29 2.14 -14.85
N LEU A 226 -7.11 2.01 -14.24
CA LEU A 226 -6.91 1.14 -13.09
C LEU A 226 -7.72 1.59 -11.86
N LYS A 227 -8.00 2.90 -11.74
CA LYS A 227 -8.87 3.46 -10.69
C LYS A 227 -10.30 2.91 -10.75
N GLU A 228 -10.82 2.64 -11.93
CA GLU A 228 -12.15 2.04 -12.15
C GLU A 228 -12.24 0.63 -11.53
N TYR A 229 -11.10 -0.04 -11.37
CA TYR A 229 -10.95 -1.37 -10.77
C TYR A 229 -10.35 -1.35 -9.36
N GLY A 230 -10.43 -0.20 -8.67
CA GLY A 230 -10.00 -0.07 -7.28
C GLY A 230 -8.48 0.10 -7.07
N VAL A 231 -7.70 0.40 -8.13
CA VAL A 231 -6.27 0.68 -8.02
C VAL A 231 -6.05 2.18 -8.13
N TYR A 232 -5.96 2.87 -7.00
CA TYR A 232 -5.83 4.34 -6.96
C TYR A 232 -4.38 4.82 -7.05
N ALA A 233 -3.43 4.02 -6.56
CA ALA A 233 -2.00 4.28 -6.67
C ALA A 233 -1.20 2.98 -6.58
N VAL A 234 0.00 2.95 -7.18
CA VAL A 234 0.91 1.82 -7.10
C VAL A 234 2.24 2.31 -6.52
N ARG A 235 2.36 2.24 -5.21
CA ARG A 235 3.55 2.73 -4.47
C ARG A 235 4.43 1.60 -3.92
N GLY A 236 3.92 0.38 -3.90
CA GLY A 236 4.59 -0.83 -3.49
C GLY A 236 3.93 -2.06 -4.12
N PRO A 237 4.54 -3.24 -4.00
CA PRO A 237 3.92 -4.48 -4.45
C PRO A 237 2.62 -4.74 -3.72
N ARG A 238 1.58 -5.07 -4.47
CA ARG A 238 0.25 -5.40 -3.94
C ARG A 238 -0.38 -6.54 -4.76
N SER A 239 -1.34 -7.27 -4.16
CA SER A 239 -2.18 -8.20 -4.91
C SER A 239 -3.09 -7.42 -5.87
N VAL A 240 -3.36 -8.01 -7.02
CA VAL A 240 -4.37 -7.47 -7.95
C VAL A 240 -5.75 -7.67 -7.30
N PRO A 241 -6.64 -6.65 -7.31
CA PRO A 241 -8.01 -6.80 -6.87
C PRO A 241 -8.75 -7.84 -7.71
N ASN A 242 -9.63 -8.62 -7.07
CA ASN A 242 -10.51 -9.57 -7.75
C ASN A 242 -11.58 -8.84 -8.57
#